data_df55acd23a08a1bd772427fd8e79953e
#
_entry.id   df55acd23a08a1bd772427fd8e79953e
#
_cell.length_a   1.000
_cell.length_b   1.000
_cell.length_c   1.000
_cell.angle_alpha   90.00
_cell.angle_beta   90.00
_cell.angle_gamma   90.00
#
_symmetry.space_group_name_H-M   'P 1'
#
loop_
_entity.id
_entity.type
_entity.pdbx_description
1 polymer ?
#
loop_
_entity_poly.entity_id
_entity_poly.type
_entity_poly.pdbx_seq_one_letter_code
_entity_poly.pdbx_strand_id
1 'polypeptide(L)'
;MVHIETVDLSSRSVTLPSDRVGMVIVQPHLLLTAVEPYRCAAQAKPRQLAMLSETLEVARAVRHGASKTHFTVFPEYSIPGPEGIALVETALQAPNWPNGTIVIGGTDALSKAEFTSLANTPGTHLDVTNNSLARIAENAWINCGITWVKAENGTVERWLQPKLSPAWPERNVHYQDMFRGNSVFIFKGPFDNGTTQYRFCSLVCFDWIATVDNKKVWQWVLEDLQRQAAQAQAELSLSWFFVVQNNPKPSQDTFLTEVGRFFDQNTLPSVRRDRACLLFANSAGKSVPGRVDENQDEYGSTSLVFPPQTLFMEPECSPTFSNGGPRFRSTSTLLSAYHDVVFRECGACIHSFLQVNPNSVIAGPAGRTVALENAFVFPLDGTNDRRAPEQRQPGATRHRGPGRGRTHRTAQPAVLRPRD
;
A
#
# COMPACT_ATOMS: atom_id res chain seq x y z
N MET A 1 -0.88 -25.98 0.24
CA MET A 1 0.31 -25.39 0.90
C MET A 1 0.70 -24.14 0.12
N VAL A 2 0.97 -23.04 0.80
CA VAL A 2 1.51 -21.82 0.16
C VAL A 2 3.02 -22.00 0.00
N HIS A 3 3.52 -21.81 -1.20
CA HIS A 3 4.97 -21.79 -1.46
C HIS A 3 5.52 -20.39 -1.20
N ILE A 4 6.63 -20.29 -0.49
CA ILE A 4 7.30 -19.02 -0.21
C ILE A 4 8.64 -19.02 -0.95
N GLU A 5 8.80 -18.02 -1.81
CA GLU A 5 10.05 -17.82 -2.56
C GLU A 5 10.77 -16.57 -2.06
N THR A 6 12.05 -16.71 -1.72
CA THR A 6 12.86 -15.56 -1.29
C THR A 6 13.66 -15.00 -2.47
N VAL A 7 13.43 -13.73 -2.77
CA VAL A 7 14.14 -12.96 -3.81
C VAL A 7 15.23 -12.10 -3.16
N ASP A 8 16.47 -12.34 -3.53
CA ASP A 8 17.61 -11.55 -3.05
C ASP A 8 17.89 -10.37 -3.98
N LEU A 9 17.60 -9.16 -3.51
CA LEU A 9 17.80 -7.92 -4.22
C LEU A 9 19.24 -7.37 -4.13
N SER A 10 20.10 -8.01 -3.32
CA SER A 10 21.53 -7.64 -3.25
C SER A 10 22.22 -7.83 -4.62
N SER A 11 21.83 -8.86 -5.36
CA SER A 11 22.35 -9.12 -6.72
C SER A 11 21.96 -8.03 -7.72
N ARG A 12 20.97 -7.20 -7.39
CA ARG A 12 20.46 -6.06 -8.16
C ARG A 12 20.94 -4.74 -7.59
N SER A 13 21.79 -4.81 -6.56
CA SER A 13 22.33 -3.66 -5.82
C SER A 13 21.26 -2.73 -5.24
N VAL A 14 20.07 -3.25 -4.95
CA VAL A 14 19.00 -2.44 -4.32
C VAL A 14 19.27 -2.34 -2.84
N THR A 15 19.80 -1.19 -2.44
CA THR A 15 20.10 -0.84 -1.05
C THR A 15 19.10 0.20 -0.56
N LEU A 16 18.52 0.00 0.62
CA LEU A 16 17.62 0.96 1.25
C LEU A 16 18.34 1.70 2.38
N PRO A 17 18.03 3.00 2.59
CA PRO A 17 18.57 3.72 3.73
C PRO A 17 18.04 3.16 5.05
N SER A 18 18.91 3.10 6.04
CA SER A 18 18.60 2.57 7.37
C SER A 18 17.89 3.60 8.26
N ASP A 19 17.96 4.88 7.90
CA ASP A 19 17.42 6.00 8.67
C ASP A 19 16.08 6.53 8.15
N ARG A 20 15.93 6.72 6.83
CA ARG A 20 14.73 7.33 6.22
C ARG A 20 14.37 6.69 4.90
N VAL A 21 13.22 6.03 4.85
CA VAL A 21 12.67 5.42 3.64
C VAL A 21 11.49 6.24 3.13
N GLY A 22 11.64 6.81 1.93
CA GLY A 22 10.57 7.55 1.28
C GLY A 22 9.51 6.61 0.72
N MET A 23 8.24 6.90 1.00
CA MET A 23 7.09 6.12 0.55
C MET A 23 6.04 7.00 -0.09
N VAL A 24 5.43 6.49 -1.15
CA VAL A 24 4.25 7.05 -1.79
C VAL A 24 3.19 5.97 -1.85
N ILE A 25 2.00 6.26 -1.35
CA ILE A 25 0.84 5.38 -1.41
C ILE A 25 -0.29 6.11 -2.11
N VAL A 26 -0.85 5.51 -3.14
CA VAL A 26 -2.03 6.07 -3.79
C VAL A 26 -3.31 5.49 -3.19
N GLN A 27 -4.32 6.32 -3.10
CA GLN A 27 -5.69 5.99 -2.72
C GLN A 27 -6.62 6.43 -3.85
N PRO A 28 -6.73 5.65 -4.95
CA PRO A 28 -7.47 6.04 -6.13
C PRO A 28 -8.96 5.80 -5.95
N HIS A 29 -9.79 6.59 -6.62
CA HIS A 29 -11.20 6.27 -6.79
C HIS A 29 -11.34 5.22 -7.90
N LEU A 30 -11.82 4.03 -7.54
CA LEU A 30 -12.00 2.92 -8.48
C LEU A 30 -13.44 2.82 -8.95
N LEU A 31 -13.60 2.55 -10.25
CA LEU A 31 -14.89 2.17 -10.83
C LEU A 31 -14.67 0.89 -11.64
N LEU A 32 -15.07 -0.23 -11.04
CA LEU A 32 -14.91 -1.55 -11.63
C LEU A 32 -16.24 -2.04 -12.24
N THR A 33 -16.14 -2.95 -13.19
CA THR A 33 -17.31 -3.61 -13.78
C THR A 33 -18.03 -4.50 -12.77
N ALA A 34 -19.37 -4.50 -12.81
CA ALA A 34 -20.20 -5.26 -11.88
C ALA A 34 -20.52 -6.68 -12.34
N VAL A 35 -20.38 -6.94 -13.63
CA VAL A 35 -21.01 -8.07 -14.32
C VAL A 35 -19.98 -9.02 -14.89
N GLU A 36 -18.74 -8.61 -14.96
CA GLU A 36 -17.59 -9.32 -15.49
C GLU A 36 -16.49 -9.42 -14.43
N PRO A 37 -15.44 -10.17 -14.67
CA PRO A 37 -14.25 -10.10 -13.83
C PRO A 37 -13.88 -8.64 -13.55
N TYR A 38 -13.53 -8.31 -12.33
CA TYR A 38 -13.32 -6.93 -11.87
C TYR A 38 -12.29 -6.17 -12.70
N ARG A 39 -12.75 -5.60 -13.81
CA ARG A 39 -11.96 -4.73 -14.67
C ARG A 39 -12.35 -3.28 -14.45
N CYS A 40 -11.41 -2.40 -14.67
CA CYS A 40 -11.72 -0.98 -14.76
C CYS A 40 -12.78 -0.75 -15.83
N ALA A 41 -13.88 -0.11 -15.45
CA ALA A 41 -14.96 0.19 -16.38
C ALA A 41 -14.44 1.05 -17.55
N ALA A 42 -14.85 0.74 -18.78
CA ALA A 42 -14.30 1.38 -19.98
C ALA A 42 -14.36 2.92 -19.93
N GLN A 43 -15.47 3.46 -19.41
CA GLN A 43 -15.67 4.91 -19.25
C GLN A 43 -14.76 5.54 -18.16
N ALA A 44 -14.29 4.75 -17.19
CA ALA A 44 -13.43 5.21 -16.12
C ALA A 44 -11.93 5.01 -16.42
N LYS A 45 -11.60 4.16 -17.39
CA LYS A 45 -10.22 3.77 -17.70
C LYS A 45 -9.28 4.96 -18.01
N PRO A 46 -9.68 5.96 -18.82
CA PRO A 46 -8.81 7.11 -19.07
C PRO A 46 -8.47 7.87 -17.79
N ARG A 47 -9.45 8.06 -16.89
CA ARG A 47 -9.24 8.70 -15.61
C ARG A 47 -8.33 7.87 -14.70
N GLN A 48 -8.53 6.55 -14.67
CA GLN A 48 -7.69 5.65 -13.87
C GLN A 48 -6.23 5.66 -14.35
N LEU A 49 -6.00 5.67 -15.66
CA LEU A 49 -4.66 5.79 -16.23
C LEU A 49 -4.04 7.16 -15.93
N ALA A 50 -4.83 8.24 -15.95
CA ALA A 50 -4.36 9.57 -15.58
C ALA A 50 -3.93 9.62 -14.10
N MET A 51 -4.72 9.05 -13.18
CA MET A 51 -4.36 8.97 -11.76
C MET A 51 -3.11 8.12 -11.53
N LEU A 52 -2.96 7.02 -12.27
CA LEU A 52 -1.75 6.20 -12.23
C LEU A 52 -0.53 7.01 -12.68
N SER A 53 -0.62 7.73 -13.80
CA SER A 53 0.44 8.61 -14.32
C SER A 53 0.81 9.71 -13.32
N GLU A 54 -0.17 10.38 -12.74
CA GLU A 54 0.03 11.45 -11.75
C GLU A 54 0.74 10.91 -10.50
N THR A 55 0.34 9.73 -10.02
CA THR A 55 1.00 9.08 -8.89
C THR A 55 2.47 8.77 -9.18
N LEU A 56 2.76 8.25 -10.36
CA LEU A 56 4.12 7.96 -10.79
C LEU A 56 4.97 9.24 -10.90
N GLU A 57 4.39 10.33 -11.39
CA GLU A 57 5.07 11.64 -11.43
C GLU A 57 5.38 12.17 -10.02
N VAL A 58 4.43 12.07 -9.08
CA VAL A 58 4.66 12.45 -7.68
C VAL A 58 5.77 11.58 -7.08
N ALA A 59 5.71 10.25 -7.25
CA ALA A 59 6.71 9.33 -6.74
C ALA A 59 8.11 9.62 -7.31
N ARG A 60 8.19 10.02 -8.58
CA ARG A 60 9.43 10.41 -9.23
C ARG A 60 9.98 11.74 -8.72
N ALA A 61 9.13 12.72 -8.43
CA ALA A 61 9.51 14.09 -8.14
C ALA A 61 9.71 14.38 -6.65
N VAL A 62 8.94 13.73 -5.78
CA VAL A 62 8.92 14.03 -4.33
C VAL A 62 10.19 13.52 -3.64
N ARG A 63 10.73 14.32 -2.74
CA ARG A 63 11.98 14.01 -2.02
C ARG A 63 11.84 14.09 -0.50
N HIS A 64 11.04 14.97 0.05
CA HIS A 64 10.73 15.14 1.49
C HIS A 64 11.90 14.96 2.47
N GLY A 65 13.13 15.14 2.02
CA GLY A 65 14.33 14.90 2.84
C GLY A 65 14.96 13.52 2.65
N ALA A 66 14.33 12.61 1.88
CA ALA A 66 14.97 11.42 1.35
C ALA A 66 15.67 11.70 0.02
N SER A 67 16.59 10.86 -0.37
CA SER A 67 17.24 10.94 -1.69
C SER A 67 16.25 10.67 -2.84
N LYS A 68 15.24 9.81 -2.59
CA LYS A 68 14.24 9.36 -3.56
C LYS A 68 13.02 8.76 -2.84
N THR A 69 11.92 8.55 -3.57
CA THR A 69 10.87 7.63 -3.14
C THR A 69 11.36 6.20 -3.36
N HIS A 70 11.42 5.42 -2.30
CA HIS A 70 11.90 4.03 -2.33
C HIS A 70 10.80 3.05 -2.65
N PHE A 71 9.61 3.27 -2.08
CA PHE A 71 8.43 2.46 -2.34
C PHE A 71 7.29 3.31 -2.89
N THR A 72 6.68 2.83 -3.98
CA THR A 72 5.41 3.35 -4.48
C THR A 72 4.39 2.23 -4.43
N VAL A 73 3.26 2.45 -3.75
CA VAL A 73 2.27 1.39 -3.49
C VAL A 73 0.92 1.78 -4.07
N PHE A 74 0.39 0.87 -4.87
CA PHE A 74 -0.92 0.95 -5.48
C PHE A 74 -1.85 -0.11 -4.89
N PRO A 75 -3.12 0.20 -4.56
CA PRO A 75 -4.09 -0.77 -4.09
C PRO A 75 -4.40 -1.88 -5.10
N GLU A 76 -5.13 -2.88 -4.64
CA GLU A 76 -5.74 -3.89 -5.50
C GLU A 76 -6.64 -3.25 -6.56
N TYR A 77 -6.67 -3.78 -7.77
CA TYR A 77 -7.44 -3.30 -8.93
C TYR A 77 -7.09 -1.89 -9.44
N SER A 78 -6.08 -1.26 -8.89
CA SER A 78 -5.76 0.13 -9.24
C SER A 78 -4.96 0.29 -10.54
N ILE A 79 -4.37 -0.77 -11.04
CA ILE A 79 -3.58 -0.78 -12.29
C ILE A 79 -4.42 -1.41 -13.40
N PRO A 80 -4.94 -0.62 -14.36
CA PRO A 80 -5.85 -1.12 -15.38
C PRO A 80 -5.16 -2.01 -16.42
N GLY A 81 -5.19 -3.32 -16.21
CA GLY A 81 -4.75 -4.35 -17.15
C GLY A 81 -3.40 -4.11 -17.82
N PRO A 82 -3.21 -4.61 -19.05
CA PRO A 82 -1.96 -4.47 -19.78
C PRO A 82 -1.52 -3.02 -20.02
N GLU A 83 -2.47 -2.09 -20.22
CA GLU A 83 -2.16 -0.68 -20.45
C GLU A 83 -1.60 0.00 -19.19
N GLY A 84 -2.20 -0.28 -18.01
CA GLY A 84 -1.69 0.23 -16.75
C GLY A 84 -0.32 -0.34 -16.42
N ILE A 85 -0.11 -1.64 -16.65
CA ILE A 85 1.20 -2.30 -16.50
C ILE A 85 2.25 -1.62 -17.40
N ALA A 86 1.95 -1.43 -18.68
CA ALA A 86 2.86 -0.78 -19.62
C ALA A 86 3.19 0.66 -19.22
N LEU A 87 2.23 1.38 -18.65
CA LEU A 87 2.45 2.74 -18.15
C LEU A 87 3.42 2.76 -16.96
N VAL A 88 3.28 1.84 -16.00
CA VAL A 88 4.23 1.71 -14.88
C VAL A 88 5.62 1.40 -15.41
N GLU A 89 5.75 0.46 -16.34
CA GLU A 89 7.04 0.06 -16.89
C GLU A 89 7.72 1.18 -17.68
N THR A 90 6.94 1.89 -18.50
CA THR A 90 7.44 3.07 -19.23
C THR A 90 7.97 4.13 -18.28
N ALA A 91 7.26 4.38 -17.18
CA ALA A 91 7.72 5.33 -16.17
C ALA A 91 9.01 4.87 -15.48
N LEU A 92 9.08 3.59 -15.09
CA LEU A 92 10.27 3.02 -14.45
C LEU A 92 11.48 2.99 -15.39
N GLN A 93 11.28 2.74 -16.68
CA GLN A 93 12.35 2.73 -17.68
C GLN A 93 12.86 4.12 -18.04
N ALA A 94 12.10 5.17 -17.71
CA ALA A 94 12.51 6.53 -18.01
C ALA A 94 13.84 6.88 -17.32
N PRO A 95 14.78 7.58 -17.99
CA PRO A 95 16.10 7.90 -17.45
C PRO A 95 16.05 8.75 -16.17
N ASN A 96 15.01 9.52 -16.00
CA ASN A 96 14.79 10.40 -14.85
C ASN A 96 14.06 9.71 -13.67
N TRP A 97 13.67 8.45 -13.80
CA TRP A 97 13.17 7.67 -12.68
C TRP A 97 14.35 7.16 -11.85
N PRO A 98 14.35 7.35 -10.52
CA PRO A 98 15.47 6.93 -9.68
C PRO A 98 15.69 5.41 -9.72
N ASN A 99 16.95 4.99 -9.76
CA ASN A 99 17.33 3.58 -9.61
C ASN A 99 17.21 3.12 -8.15
N GLY A 100 17.22 1.81 -7.91
CA GLY A 100 17.08 1.21 -6.59
C GLY A 100 15.71 1.51 -5.95
N THR A 101 14.63 1.44 -6.74
CA THR A 101 13.26 1.73 -6.29
C THR A 101 12.33 0.55 -6.54
N ILE A 102 11.27 0.50 -5.77
CA ILE A 102 10.30 -0.61 -5.75
C ILE A 102 8.89 -0.05 -5.94
N VAL A 103 8.14 -0.65 -6.86
CA VAL A 103 6.71 -0.36 -7.05
C VAL A 103 5.92 -1.62 -6.75
N ILE A 104 4.86 -1.52 -5.97
CA ILE A 104 3.98 -2.63 -5.61
C ILE A 104 2.55 -2.23 -5.97
N GLY A 105 1.80 -3.12 -6.62
CA GLY A 105 0.40 -2.82 -6.91
C GLY A 105 -0.40 -4.00 -7.41
N GLY A 106 -1.74 -3.88 -7.28
CA GLY A 106 -2.68 -4.86 -7.79
C GLY A 106 -3.26 -4.45 -9.15
N THR A 107 -3.25 -5.37 -10.10
CA THR A 107 -3.91 -5.17 -11.40
C THR A 107 -5.41 -5.39 -11.28
N ASP A 108 -6.18 -4.83 -12.20
CA ASP A 108 -7.52 -5.33 -12.45
C ASP A 108 -7.46 -6.72 -13.10
N ALA A 109 -8.61 -7.37 -13.31
CA ALA A 109 -8.67 -8.74 -13.79
C ALA A 109 -7.95 -8.90 -15.14
N LEU A 110 -6.98 -9.81 -15.19
CA LEU A 110 -6.31 -10.23 -16.41
C LEU A 110 -6.98 -11.49 -16.95
N SER A 111 -7.13 -11.59 -18.27
CA SER A 111 -7.45 -12.85 -18.92
C SER A 111 -6.24 -13.80 -18.90
N LYS A 112 -6.47 -15.11 -19.14
CA LYS A 112 -5.39 -16.07 -19.31
C LYS A 112 -4.38 -15.63 -20.37
N ALA A 113 -4.85 -15.12 -21.51
CA ALA A 113 -3.99 -14.69 -22.60
C ALA A 113 -3.11 -13.49 -22.20
N GLU A 114 -3.71 -12.46 -21.54
CA GLU A 114 -2.99 -11.28 -21.04
C GLU A 114 -1.94 -11.70 -20.00
N PHE A 115 -2.32 -12.53 -19.04
CA PHE A 115 -1.41 -13.01 -18.00
C PHE A 115 -0.28 -13.88 -18.58
N THR A 116 -0.58 -14.77 -19.52
CA THR A 116 0.43 -15.60 -20.19
C THR A 116 1.41 -14.76 -20.99
N SER A 117 0.91 -13.74 -21.71
CA SER A 117 1.75 -12.79 -22.42
C SER A 117 2.70 -12.05 -21.47
N LEU A 118 2.16 -11.57 -20.35
CA LEU A 118 2.92 -10.88 -19.32
C LEU A 118 3.99 -11.80 -18.69
N ALA A 119 3.63 -13.05 -18.34
CA ALA A 119 4.53 -14.02 -17.74
C ALA A 119 5.71 -14.40 -18.67
N ASN A 120 5.49 -14.37 -19.97
CA ASN A 120 6.53 -14.68 -20.97
C ASN A 120 7.35 -13.46 -21.41
N THR A 121 7.06 -12.28 -20.89
CA THR A 121 7.83 -11.06 -21.21
C THR A 121 9.20 -11.08 -20.49
N PRO A 122 10.31 -10.72 -21.13
CA PRO A 122 11.61 -10.64 -20.48
C PRO A 122 11.60 -9.78 -19.20
N GLY A 123 12.35 -10.20 -18.17
CA GLY A 123 12.38 -9.54 -16.87
C GLY A 123 11.15 -9.81 -15.99
N THR A 124 10.31 -10.79 -16.40
CA THR A 124 9.17 -11.24 -15.59
C THR A 124 9.52 -12.52 -14.85
N HIS A 125 9.20 -12.56 -13.57
CA HIS A 125 9.36 -13.70 -12.69
C HIS A 125 7.99 -14.19 -12.22
N LEU A 126 7.73 -15.45 -12.44
CA LEU A 126 6.56 -16.16 -11.95
C LEU A 126 7.04 -17.50 -11.40
N ASP A 127 6.59 -17.88 -10.23
CA ASP A 127 6.78 -19.26 -9.75
C ASP A 127 5.94 -20.21 -10.59
N VAL A 128 6.48 -20.60 -11.74
CA VAL A 128 5.77 -21.47 -12.71
C VAL A 128 5.56 -22.90 -12.20
N THR A 129 6.31 -23.33 -11.20
CA THR A 129 6.16 -24.64 -10.58
C THR A 129 4.86 -24.70 -9.79
N ASN A 130 4.57 -23.69 -9.02
CA ASN A 130 3.38 -23.60 -8.19
C ASN A 130 2.20 -22.88 -8.88
N ASN A 131 2.48 -21.99 -9.83
CA ASN A 131 1.51 -21.22 -10.61
C ASN A 131 1.58 -21.57 -12.10
N SER A 132 1.49 -22.86 -12.44
CA SER A 132 1.59 -23.32 -13.83
C SER A 132 0.53 -22.69 -14.72
N LEU A 133 0.98 -22.05 -15.82
CA LEU A 133 0.10 -21.45 -16.83
C LEU A 133 -0.86 -22.47 -17.45
N ALA A 134 -0.43 -23.74 -17.56
CA ALA A 134 -1.27 -24.84 -18.09
C ALA A 134 -2.48 -25.17 -17.18
N ARG A 135 -2.44 -24.82 -15.90
CA ARG A 135 -3.55 -25.02 -14.95
C ARG A 135 -4.60 -23.93 -15.01
N ILE A 136 -4.34 -22.82 -15.71
CA ILE A 136 -5.29 -21.74 -15.86
C ILE A 136 -6.34 -22.15 -16.89
N ALA A 137 -7.60 -22.24 -16.49
CA ALA A 137 -8.70 -22.51 -17.42
C ALA A 137 -8.85 -21.36 -18.44
N GLU A 138 -9.36 -21.67 -19.64
CA GLU A 138 -9.48 -20.67 -20.72
C GLU A 138 -10.36 -19.48 -20.36
N ASN A 139 -11.38 -19.72 -19.55
CA ASN A 139 -12.34 -18.72 -19.08
C ASN A 139 -11.97 -18.16 -17.69
N ALA A 140 -10.85 -18.56 -17.09
CA ALA A 140 -10.43 -18.03 -15.81
C ALA A 140 -9.90 -16.59 -15.96
N TRP A 141 -10.06 -15.83 -14.89
CA TRP A 141 -9.45 -14.52 -14.76
C TRP A 141 -8.44 -14.49 -13.60
N ILE A 142 -7.51 -13.58 -13.66
CA ILE A 142 -6.41 -13.50 -12.72
C ILE A 142 -6.40 -12.13 -12.05
N ASN A 143 -6.55 -12.09 -10.72
CA ASN A 143 -6.21 -10.95 -9.89
C ASN A 143 -4.75 -11.10 -9.50
N CYS A 144 -3.91 -10.15 -9.84
CA CYS A 144 -2.47 -10.26 -9.69
C CYS A 144 -1.86 -9.06 -8.96
N GLY A 145 -1.17 -9.35 -7.87
CA GLY A 145 -0.20 -8.41 -7.31
C GLY A 145 1.09 -8.45 -8.13
N ILE A 146 1.66 -7.29 -8.40
CA ILE A 146 2.93 -7.17 -9.09
C ILE A 146 3.89 -6.34 -8.24
N THR A 147 5.11 -6.83 -8.10
CA THR A 147 6.22 -6.08 -7.53
C THR A 147 7.24 -5.79 -8.64
N TRP A 148 7.42 -4.53 -8.97
CA TRP A 148 8.48 -4.08 -9.89
C TRP A 148 9.66 -3.59 -9.09
N VAL A 149 10.85 -3.90 -9.56
CA VAL A 149 12.11 -3.43 -9.00
C VAL A 149 12.93 -2.80 -10.12
N LYS A 150 13.28 -1.52 -9.96
CA LYS A 150 14.30 -0.90 -10.80
C LYS A 150 15.64 -1.03 -10.09
N ALA A 151 16.51 -1.86 -10.62
CA ALA A 151 17.86 -2.10 -10.09
C ALA A 151 18.75 -0.85 -10.21
N GLU A 152 19.89 -0.82 -9.52
CA GLU A 152 20.83 0.30 -9.60
C GLU A 152 21.46 0.47 -11.00
N ASN A 153 21.55 -0.59 -11.79
CA ASN A 153 21.99 -0.53 -13.18
C ASN A 153 20.90 -0.05 -14.16
N GLY A 154 19.71 0.29 -13.66
CA GLY A 154 18.57 0.78 -14.44
C GLY A 154 17.68 -0.32 -15.04
N THR A 155 18.02 -1.61 -14.91
CA THR A 155 17.13 -2.69 -15.36
C THR A 155 15.86 -2.73 -14.52
N VAL A 156 14.72 -3.02 -15.16
CA VAL A 156 13.43 -3.18 -14.51
C VAL A 156 13.01 -4.64 -14.59
N GLU A 157 12.78 -5.24 -13.45
CA GLU A 157 12.24 -6.60 -13.33
C GLU A 157 10.91 -6.55 -12.58
N ARG A 158 10.06 -7.58 -12.76
CA ARG A 158 8.78 -7.71 -12.09
C ARG A 158 8.51 -9.12 -11.63
N TRP A 159 7.83 -9.24 -10.50
CA TRP A 159 7.37 -10.50 -9.91
C TRP A 159 5.86 -10.53 -9.93
N LEU A 160 5.29 -11.57 -10.53
CA LEU A 160 3.85 -11.78 -10.63
C LEU A 160 3.39 -12.70 -9.51
N GLN A 161 2.47 -12.21 -8.69
CA GLN A 161 1.86 -12.94 -7.59
C GLN A 161 0.34 -12.99 -7.78
N PRO A 162 -0.20 -14.02 -8.44
CA PRO A 162 -1.64 -14.22 -8.48
C PRO A 162 -2.21 -14.34 -7.08
N LYS A 163 -3.35 -13.69 -6.83
CA LYS A 163 -4.06 -13.75 -5.55
C LYS A 163 -4.37 -15.19 -5.17
N LEU A 164 -4.14 -15.56 -3.91
CA LEU A 164 -4.26 -16.94 -3.44
C LEU A 164 -5.71 -17.32 -3.16
N SER A 165 -6.49 -16.38 -2.65
CA SER A 165 -7.83 -16.65 -2.16
C SER A 165 -8.82 -15.60 -2.64
N PRO A 166 -9.88 -15.99 -3.38
CA PRO A 166 -10.92 -15.05 -3.77
C PRO A 166 -11.71 -14.58 -2.55
N ALA A 167 -11.99 -13.30 -2.48
CA ALA A 167 -12.98 -12.75 -1.57
C ALA A 167 -14.39 -13.20 -1.97
N TRP A 168 -15.35 -13.06 -1.04
CA TRP A 168 -16.71 -13.52 -1.33
C TRP A 168 -17.30 -12.91 -2.62
N PRO A 169 -17.15 -11.63 -2.95
CA PRO A 169 -17.64 -11.09 -4.20
C PRO A 169 -16.96 -11.68 -5.45
N GLU A 170 -15.68 -12.07 -5.34
CA GLU A 170 -14.90 -12.62 -6.45
C GLU A 170 -15.25 -14.07 -6.80
N ARG A 171 -15.93 -14.78 -5.89
CA ARG A 171 -16.28 -16.21 -6.06
C ARG A 171 -17.42 -16.44 -7.05
N ASN A 172 -18.19 -15.42 -7.36
CA ASN A 172 -19.45 -15.55 -8.09
C ASN A 172 -19.52 -14.62 -9.32
N VAL A 173 -18.38 -14.35 -9.93
CA VAL A 173 -18.33 -13.47 -11.10
C VAL A 173 -18.71 -14.27 -12.36
N HIS A 174 -19.96 -14.16 -12.80
CA HIS A 174 -20.44 -14.65 -14.11
C HIS A 174 -19.88 -15.99 -14.58
N TYR A 175 -19.94 -17.05 -13.75
CA TYR A 175 -19.44 -18.38 -14.08
C TYR A 175 -17.97 -18.44 -14.49
N GLN A 176 -17.19 -17.40 -14.22
CA GLN A 176 -15.75 -17.37 -14.44
C GLN A 176 -15.02 -17.47 -13.10
N ASP A 177 -14.24 -18.51 -12.97
CA ASP A 177 -13.45 -18.69 -11.75
C ASP A 177 -12.20 -17.82 -11.75
N MET A 178 -11.91 -17.22 -10.60
CA MET A 178 -10.62 -16.59 -10.38
C MET A 178 -9.54 -17.68 -10.26
N PHE A 179 -8.48 -17.59 -11.06
CA PHE A 179 -7.30 -18.42 -10.87
C PHE A 179 -6.68 -18.15 -9.51
N ARG A 180 -6.44 -19.20 -8.73
CA ARG A 180 -5.84 -19.11 -7.40
C ARG A 180 -4.35 -19.35 -7.48
N GLY A 181 -3.57 -18.36 -7.05
CA GLY A 181 -2.15 -18.51 -6.86
C GLY A 181 -1.79 -19.45 -5.72
N ASN A 182 -0.54 -19.88 -5.71
CA ASN A 182 0.00 -20.80 -4.68
C ASN A 182 1.33 -20.32 -4.10
N SER A 183 1.82 -19.14 -4.46
CA SER A 183 3.12 -18.63 -4.01
C SER A 183 3.07 -17.19 -3.55
N VAL A 184 3.96 -16.86 -2.62
CA VAL A 184 4.22 -15.51 -2.13
C VAL A 184 5.72 -15.25 -2.19
N PHE A 185 6.11 -14.03 -2.62
CA PHE A 185 7.50 -13.62 -2.66
C PHE A 185 7.88 -12.84 -1.40
N ILE A 186 9.02 -13.21 -0.80
CA ILE A 186 9.70 -12.39 0.20
C ILE A 186 10.93 -11.77 -0.47
N PHE A 187 11.00 -10.45 -0.48
CA PHE A 187 12.15 -9.72 -0.99
C PHE A 187 13.08 -9.36 0.16
N LYS A 188 14.38 -9.53 -0.03
CA LYS A 188 15.41 -9.14 0.93
C LYS A 188 16.54 -8.38 0.25
N GLY A 189 17.15 -7.47 0.99
CA GLY A 189 18.33 -6.72 0.52
C GLY A 189 19.04 -6.03 1.68
N PRO A 190 20.20 -5.42 1.45
CA PRO A 190 20.94 -4.71 2.48
C PRO A 190 20.35 -3.33 2.78
N PHE A 191 20.46 -2.91 4.04
CA PHE A 191 20.44 -1.49 4.35
C PHE A 191 21.83 -0.87 4.11
N ASP A 192 21.85 0.45 3.92
CA ASP A 192 23.08 1.23 3.66
C ASP A 192 24.09 1.20 4.80
N ASN A 193 23.67 0.82 6.01
CA ASN A 193 24.57 0.62 7.16
C ASN A 193 25.46 -0.63 7.03
N GLY A 194 25.24 -1.47 6.01
CA GLY A 194 26.03 -2.66 5.70
C GLY A 194 25.94 -3.80 6.72
N THR A 195 25.21 -3.63 7.82
CA THR A 195 25.16 -4.60 8.93
C THR A 195 23.80 -5.31 9.03
N THR A 196 22.76 -4.71 8.49
CA THR A 196 21.41 -5.22 8.58
C THR A 196 20.76 -5.39 7.22
N GLN A 197 19.77 -6.26 7.17
CA GLN A 197 19.01 -6.52 5.94
C GLN A 197 17.54 -6.13 6.16
N TYR A 198 16.96 -5.52 5.15
CA TYR A 198 15.52 -5.41 5.07
C TYR A 198 14.88 -6.66 4.49
N ARG A 199 13.63 -6.89 4.87
CA ARG A 199 12.75 -7.86 4.22
C ARG A 199 11.37 -7.27 4.09
N PHE A 200 10.74 -7.52 2.94
CA PHE A 200 9.34 -7.19 2.75
C PHE A 200 8.62 -8.25 1.93
N CYS A 201 7.31 -8.28 2.04
CA CYS A 201 6.43 -9.04 1.17
C CYS A 201 5.13 -8.26 0.94
N SER A 202 4.36 -8.70 -0.04
CA SER A 202 3.03 -8.14 -0.31
C SER A 202 1.98 -9.23 -0.41
N LEU A 203 0.77 -8.95 0.05
CA LEU A 203 -0.42 -9.77 -0.13
C LEU A 203 -1.52 -8.96 -0.82
N VAL A 204 -2.41 -9.68 -1.51
CA VAL A 204 -3.55 -9.07 -2.20
C VAL A 204 -4.80 -9.24 -1.35
N CYS A 205 -5.22 -8.15 -0.72
CA CYS A 205 -6.50 -7.97 -0.03
C CYS A 205 -6.88 -9.15 0.91
N PHE A 206 -7.82 -9.97 0.46
CA PHE A 206 -8.36 -11.09 1.23
C PHE A 206 -7.31 -12.12 1.66
N ASP A 207 -6.18 -12.19 0.96
CA ASP A 207 -5.07 -13.08 1.34
C ASP A 207 -4.54 -12.79 2.75
N TRP A 208 -4.70 -11.54 3.24
CA TRP A 208 -4.34 -11.18 4.61
C TRP A 208 -5.10 -12.01 5.67
N ILE A 209 -6.41 -12.24 5.44
CA ILE A 209 -7.27 -12.97 6.39
C ILE A 209 -7.60 -14.39 5.93
N ALA A 210 -7.23 -14.75 4.71
CA ALA A 210 -7.51 -16.07 4.13
C ALA A 210 -6.77 -17.18 4.88
N THR A 211 -7.42 -18.33 4.95
CA THR A 211 -6.84 -19.55 5.49
C THR A 211 -6.58 -20.53 4.36
N VAL A 212 -5.33 -20.96 4.23
CA VAL A 212 -4.90 -22.00 3.30
C VAL A 212 -4.26 -23.12 4.14
N ASP A 213 -4.75 -24.34 4.00
CA ASP A 213 -4.29 -25.49 4.77
C ASP A 213 -4.23 -25.21 6.29
N ASN A 214 -5.33 -24.69 6.83
CA ASN A 214 -5.54 -24.36 8.24
C ASN A 214 -4.62 -23.25 8.82
N LYS A 215 -3.91 -22.49 7.98
CA LYS A 215 -3.06 -21.37 8.40
C LYS A 215 -3.39 -20.14 7.60
N LYS A 216 -3.22 -18.97 8.21
CA LYS A 216 -3.26 -17.69 7.50
C LYS A 216 -2.08 -17.59 6.55
N VAL A 217 -2.26 -16.88 5.42
CA VAL A 217 -1.17 -16.73 4.45
C VAL A 217 0.04 -16.03 5.08
N TRP A 218 -0.17 -15.01 5.91
CA TRP A 218 0.92 -14.34 6.63
C TRP A 218 1.67 -15.27 7.59
N GLN A 219 1.01 -16.30 8.16
CA GLN A 219 1.68 -17.29 9.00
C GLN A 219 2.64 -18.18 8.18
N TRP A 220 2.27 -18.55 6.96
CA TRP A 220 3.18 -19.25 6.05
C TRP A 220 4.45 -18.45 5.78
N VAL A 221 4.32 -17.12 5.57
CA VAL A 221 5.46 -16.20 5.39
C VAL A 221 6.36 -16.20 6.63
N LEU A 222 5.78 -16.04 7.82
CA LEU A 222 6.57 -16.01 9.06
C LEU A 222 7.21 -17.35 9.41
N GLU A 223 6.53 -18.46 9.15
CA GLU A 223 7.11 -19.80 9.36
C GLU A 223 8.28 -20.08 8.42
N ASP A 224 8.21 -19.60 7.19
CA ASP A 224 9.32 -19.72 6.27
C ASP A 224 10.53 -18.91 6.75
N LEU A 225 10.30 -17.66 7.19
CA LEU A 225 11.35 -16.85 7.80
C LEU A 225 11.92 -17.49 9.08
N GLN A 226 11.08 -18.11 9.91
CA GLN A 226 11.52 -18.85 11.10
C GLN A 226 12.42 -20.03 10.71
N ARG A 227 12.09 -20.75 9.66
CA ARG A 227 12.91 -21.84 9.12
C ARG A 227 14.27 -21.32 8.60
N GLN A 228 14.26 -20.22 7.85
CA GLN A 228 15.48 -19.56 7.39
C GLN A 228 16.34 -19.07 8.56
N ALA A 229 15.73 -18.50 9.61
CA ALA A 229 16.41 -18.06 10.82
C ALA A 229 17.12 -19.24 11.53
N ALA A 230 16.43 -20.37 11.64
CA ALA A 230 17.00 -21.59 12.23
C ALA A 230 18.19 -22.12 11.41
N GLN A 231 18.09 -22.13 10.08
CA GLN A 231 19.16 -22.53 9.18
C GLN A 231 20.38 -21.61 9.26
N ALA A 232 20.13 -20.30 9.36
CA ALA A 232 21.17 -19.29 9.50
C ALA A 232 21.73 -19.18 10.92
N GLN A 233 21.11 -19.83 11.91
CA GLN A 233 21.39 -19.67 13.35
C GLN A 233 21.39 -18.20 13.79
N ALA A 234 20.45 -17.41 13.24
CA ALA A 234 20.34 -15.98 13.45
C ALA A 234 18.88 -15.53 13.49
N GLU A 235 18.57 -14.48 14.24
CA GLU A 235 17.28 -13.82 14.13
C GLU A 235 17.13 -13.08 12.78
N LEU A 236 15.96 -13.18 12.18
CA LEU A 236 15.63 -12.43 10.98
C LEU A 236 14.63 -11.33 11.32
N SER A 237 14.77 -10.17 10.66
CA SER A 237 13.81 -9.07 10.79
C SER A 237 12.93 -8.98 9.54
N LEU A 238 11.64 -8.77 9.73
CA LEU A 238 10.71 -8.34 8.70
C LEU A 238 10.50 -6.83 8.85
N SER A 239 10.77 -6.06 7.81
CA SER A 239 10.70 -4.60 7.85
C SER A 239 9.35 -4.07 7.41
N TRP A 240 8.80 -4.63 6.32
CA TRP A 240 7.50 -4.21 5.79
C TRP A 240 6.66 -5.41 5.36
N PHE A 241 5.37 -5.27 5.60
CA PHE A 241 4.36 -6.18 5.11
C PHE A 241 3.26 -5.36 4.44
N PHE A 242 3.20 -5.42 3.13
CA PHE A 242 2.23 -4.66 2.34
C PHE A 242 0.96 -5.48 2.11
N VAL A 243 -0.19 -4.86 2.30
CA VAL A 243 -1.48 -5.43 1.91
C VAL A 243 -2.12 -4.45 0.94
N VAL A 244 -2.09 -4.80 -0.35
CA VAL A 244 -2.76 -4.02 -1.39
C VAL A 244 -4.21 -4.47 -1.44
N GLN A 245 -5.16 -3.59 -1.12
CA GLN A 245 -6.55 -3.98 -0.93
C GLN A 245 -7.53 -3.01 -1.61
N ASN A 246 -8.69 -3.55 -1.96
CA ASN A 246 -9.88 -2.80 -2.31
C ASN A 246 -10.98 -3.24 -1.35
N ASN A 247 -10.87 -2.78 -0.11
CA ASN A 247 -11.64 -3.26 1.02
C ASN A 247 -12.65 -2.20 1.47
N PRO A 248 -13.96 -2.46 1.35
CA PRO A 248 -15.00 -1.53 1.82
C PRO A 248 -15.12 -1.47 3.35
N LYS A 249 -14.49 -2.42 4.06
CA LYS A 249 -14.58 -2.54 5.53
C LYS A 249 -13.21 -2.74 6.17
N PRO A 250 -12.28 -1.77 6.03
CA PRO A 250 -10.91 -1.92 6.53
C PRO A 250 -10.86 -2.02 8.07
N SER A 251 -11.86 -1.48 8.78
CA SER A 251 -11.96 -1.54 10.23
C SER A 251 -12.67 -2.79 10.77
N GLN A 252 -13.00 -3.76 9.90
CA GLN A 252 -13.67 -4.98 10.33
C GLN A 252 -12.82 -5.79 11.30
N ASP A 253 -13.44 -6.27 12.39
CA ASP A 253 -12.76 -7.03 13.47
C ASP A 253 -11.88 -8.17 13.00
N THR A 254 -12.26 -8.84 11.92
CA THR A 254 -11.48 -9.94 11.34
C THR A 254 -10.09 -9.47 10.87
N PHE A 255 -10.02 -8.29 10.23
CA PHE A 255 -8.75 -7.71 9.79
C PHE A 255 -7.91 -7.27 10.98
N LEU A 256 -8.52 -6.60 11.96
CA LEU A 256 -7.84 -6.08 13.15
C LEU A 256 -7.34 -7.21 14.07
N THR A 257 -8.10 -8.29 14.18
CA THR A 257 -7.68 -9.47 14.94
C THR A 257 -6.40 -10.09 14.38
N GLU A 258 -6.29 -10.18 13.06
CA GLU A 258 -5.07 -10.73 12.44
C GLU A 258 -3.87 -9.80 12.61
N VAL A 259 -4.07 -8.48 12.68
CA VAL A 259 -3.00 -7.52 13.01
C VAL A 259 -2.42 -7.81 14.40
N GLY A 260 -3.28 -7.98 15.40
CA GLY A 260 -2.84 -8.31 16.76
C GLY A 260 -2.05 -9.63 16.82
N ARG A 261 -2.53 -10.64 16.12
CA ARG A 261 -1.85 -11.95 16.05
C ARG A 261 -0.51 -11.86 15.32
N PHE A 262 -0.42 -11.04 14.27
CA PHE A 262 0.82 -10.83 13.54
C PHE A 262 1.91 -10.23 14.43
N PHE A 263 1.57 -9.27 15.30
CA PHE A 263 2.53 -8.65 16.20
C PHE A 263 2.79 -9.44 17.49
N ASP A 264 2.07 -10.52 17.75
CA ASP A 264 2.34 -11.38 18.89
C ASP A 264 3.69 -12.11 18.75
N GLN A 265 4.71 -11.56 19.42
CA GLN A 265 6.08 -12.04 19.35
C GLN A 265 6.28 -13.43 20.02
N ASN A 266 5.32 -13.90 20.83
CA ASN A 266 5.39 -15.23 21.44
C ASN A 266 5.23 -16.35 20.38
N THR A 267 4.62 -16.05 19.26
CA THR A 267 4.59 -16.93 18.10
C THR A 267 5.79 -16.64 17.20
N LEU A 268 6.55 -17.67 16.79
CA LEU A 268 7.68 -17.54 15.86
C LEU A 268 8.75 -16.52 16.34
N PRO A 269 9.40 -16.75 17.49
CA PRO A 269 10.23 -15.76 18.17
C PRO A 269 11.52 -15.38 17.41
N SER A 270 12.03 -16.23 16.50
CA SER A 270 13.24 -15.92 15.73
C SER A 270 12.97 -14.98 14.54
N VAL A 271 11.71 -14.58 14.33
CA VAL A 271 11.33 -13.57 13.34
C VAL A 271 10.95 -12.29 14.06
N ARG A 272 11.87 -11.33 14.03
CA ARG A 272 11.67 -10.02 14.68
C ARG A 272 10.64 -9.21 13.91
N ARG A 273 9.55 -8.84 14.59
CA ARG A 273 8.47 -7.98 14.09
C ARG A 273 8.30 -6.70 14.89
N ASP A 274 9.10 -6.53 15.92
CA ASP A 274 9.14 -5.38 16.81
C ASP A 274 9.54 -4.06 16.10
N ARG A 275 9.88 -4.15 14.81
CA ARG A 275 10.23 -3.02 13.93
C ARG A 275 9.46 -3.06 12.61
N ALA A 276 8.57 -4.02 12.45
CA ALA A 276 7.80 -4.18 11.23
C ALA A 276 6.75 -3.07 11.10
N CYS A 277 6.54 -2.62 9.86
CA CYS A 277 5.39 -1.82 9.49
C CYS A 277 4.46 -2.68 8.63
N LEU A 278 3.21 -2.85 9.06
CA LEU A 278 2.12 -3.31 8.21
C LEU A 278 1.54 -2.10 7.47
N LEU A 279 1.45 -2.20 6.16
CA LEU A 279 0.91 -1.13 5.34
C LEU A 279 -0.31 -1.66 4.58
N PHE A 280 -1.48 -1.09 4.85
CA PHE A 280 -2.73 -1.39 4.16
C PHE A 280 -3.01 -0.25 3.17
N ALA A 281 -2.69 -0.47 1.88
CA ALA A 281 -3.05 0.47 0.82
C ALA A 281 -4.48 0.16 0.35
N ASN A 282 -5.38 1.16 0.37
CA ASN A 282 -6.79 0.97 0.05
C ASN A 282 -7.28 1.98 -1.00
N SER A 283 -8.41 1.71 -1.61
CA SER A 283 -9.09 2.63 -2.53
C SER A 283 -9.83 3.74 -1.80
N ALA A 284 -10.08 4.84 -2.50
CA ALA A 284 -10.84 5.98 -2.00
C ALA A 284 -12.32 5.65 -1.75
N GLY A 285 -12.96 6.43 -0.91
CA GLY A 285 -14.40 6.39 -0.67
C GLY A 285 -15.20 6.49 -1.98
N LYS A 286 -16.37 5.85 -2.01
CA LYS A 286 -17.23 5.74 -3.20
C LYS A 286 -16.61 4.97 -4.38
N SER A 287 -15.54 4.23 -4.14
CA SER A 287 -15.08 3.22 -5.10
C SER A 287 -16.14 2.14 -5.25
N VAL A 288 -16.38 1.70 -6.48
CA VAL A 288 -17.41 0.69 -6.76
C VAL A 288 -16.75 -0.58 -7.26
N PRO A 289 -16.65 -1.62 -6.44
CA PRO A 289 -16.54 -2.97 -6.90
C PRO A 289 -17.95 -3.56 -6.98
N GLY A 290 -18.56 -3.48 -8.09
CA GLY A 290 -19.69 -4.26 -8.58
C GLY A 290 -20.97 -4.45 -7.76
N ARG A 291 -20.97 -4.59 -6.45
CA ARG A 291 -22.15 -4.88 -5.60
C ARG A 291 -21.97 -4.45 -4.15
N VAL A 292 -21.45 -3.30 -3.89
CA VAL A 292 -21.39 -2.79 -2.52
C VAL A 292 -22.53 -1.80 -2.34
N ASP A 293 -23.23 -1.96 -1.23
CA ASP A 293 -24.24 -1.03 -0.77
C ASP A 293 -23.66 0.40 -0.79
N GLU A 294 -24.25 1.29 -1.58
CA GLU A 294 -23.77 2.66 -1.81
C GLU A 294 -23.65 3.49 -0.52
N ASN A 295 -24.20 2.98 0.57
CA ASN A 295 -24.15 3.59 1.89
C ASN A 295 -22.92 3.21 2.73
N GLN A 296 -21.98 2.41 2.23
CA GLN A 296 -20.81 2.03 2.99
C GLN A 296 -19.62 2.94 2.65
N ASP A 297 -19.53 4.07 3.33
CA ASP A 297 -18.46 5.07 3.23
C ASP A 297 -17.11 4.63 3.88
N GLU A 298 -16.87 3.32 4.04
CA GLU A 298 -15.69 2.83 4.74
C GLU A 298 -14.42 2.73 3.87
N TYR A 299 -14.56 2.76 2.53
CA TYR A 299 -13.40 2.96 1.67
C TYR A 299 -12.65 4.24 2.04
N GLY A 300 -11.37 4.30 1.76
CA GLY A 300 -10.57 5.48 2.02
C GLY A 300 -9.78 5.42 3.32
N SER A 301 -9.60 4.22 3.87
CA SER A 301 -8.71 4.02 5.02
C SER A 301 -7.45 3.30 4.59
N THR A 302 -6.50 4.04 4.04
CA THR A 302 -5.10 3.61 3.99
C THR A 302 -4.53 3.73 5.39
N SER A 303 -3.85 2.71 5.87
CA SER A 303 -3.29 2.71 7.22
C SER A 303 -1.90 2.09 7.29
N LEU A 304 -1.14 2.56 8.26
CA LEU A 304 0.16 2.02 8.67
C LEU A 304 0.02 1.52 10.09
N VAL A 305 0.41 0.29 10.34
CA VAL A 305 0.30 -0.31 11.65
C VAL A 305 1.68 -0.70 12.15
N PHE A 306 1.99 -0.29 13.36
CA PHE A 306 3.28 -0.48 14.00
C PHE A 306 3.13 -1.29 15.30
N PRO A 307 4.21 -1.99 15.73
CA PRO A 307 4.18 -2.75 16.97
C PRO A 307 3.92 -1.87 18.19
N PRO A 308 3.43 -2.46 19.30
CA PRO A 308 2.96 -1.73 20.47
C PRO A 308 4.05 -0.92 21.20
N GLN A 309 5.30 -1.33 21.08
CA GLN A 309 6.43 -0.60 21.64
C GLN A 309 6.84 0.64 20.84
N THR A 310 6.25 0.84 19.66
CA THR A 310 6.45 2.05 18.88
C THR A 310 5.70 3.20 19.56
N LEU A 311 6.43 4.17 20.03
CA LEU A 311 5.87 5.36 20.65
C LEU A 311 5.79 6.46 19.60
N PHE A 312 4.60 7.00 19.39
CA PHE A 312 4.40 8.15 18.52
C PHE A 312 4.44 9.43 19.35
N MET A 313 5.17 10.43 18.89
CA MET A 313 5.07 11.77 19.42
C MET A 313 3.88 12.47 18.77
N GLU A 314 2.79 12.66 19.51
CA GLU A 314 1.78 13.65 19.15
C GLU A 314 2.35 15.05 19.43
N PRO A 315 2.22 15.97 18.58
CA PRO A 315 1.66 16.19 17.24
C PRO A 315 2.70 16.39 16.14
N GLU A 316 3.93 15.97 16.32
CA GLU A 316 5.04 16.30 15.43
C GLU A 316 4.97 15.64 14.05
N CYS A 317 4.15 14.63 13.90
CA CYS A 317 3.84 14.06 12.58
C CYS A 317 2.81 14.89 11.79
N SER A 318 2.30 15.98 12.34
CA SER A 318 1.08 16.61 11.89
C SER A 318 1.16 17.97 11.22
N PRO A 319 2.25 18.74 11.15
CA PRO A 319 2.15 20.13 10.72
C PRO A 319 1.79 20.33 9.24
N THR A 320 1.76 19.30 8.44
CA THR A 320 1.60 19.39 6.98
C THR A 320 0.34 18.77 6.42
N PHE A 321 -0.46 18.09 7.23
CA PHE A 321 -1.75 17.55 6.79
C PHE A 321 -2.82 18.65 6.84
N SER A 322 -3.16 19.23 5.70
CA SER A 322 -4.32 20.10 5.59
C SER A 322 -5.59 19.24 5.66
N ASN A 323 -6.40 19.44 6.69
CA ASN A 323 -7.79 18.95 6.83
C ASN A 323 -8.03 17.45 6.98
N GLY A 324 -7.09 16.61 7.30
CA GLY A 324 -7.35 15.18 7.43
C GLY A 324 -6.12 14.35 7.76
N GLY A 325 -5.13 14.95 8.38
CA GLY A 325 -3.87 14.27 8.74
C GLY A 325 -4.05 12.92 9.41
N PRO A 326 -3.02 12.10 9.46
CA PRO A 326 -3.09 10.78 10.06
C PRO A 326 -3.63 10.91 11.47
N ARG A 327 -4.59 10.07 11.82
CA ARG A 327 -5.04 9.94 13.20
C ARG A 327 -4.43 8.69 13.78
N PHE A 328 -3.73 8.87 14.88
CA PHE A 328 -3.21 7.77 15.66
C PHE A 328 -4.36 7.14 16.44
N ARG A 329 -4.56 5.85 16.27
CA ARG A 329 -5.37 5.05 17.17
C ARG A 329 -4.45 4.15 17.97
N SER A 330 -4.46 4.30 19.28
CA SER A 330 -4.04 3.25 20.17
C SER A 330 -5.23 2.30 20.33
N THR A 331 -5.12 1.07 19.91
CA THR A 331 -6.15 0.06 20.17
C THR A 331 -6.04 -0.37 21.61
N SER A 332 -6.89 0.19 22.48
CA SER A 332 -6.64 0.23 23.90
C SER A 332 -7.26 -0.90 24.71
N THR A 333 -7.99 -1.87 24.16
CA THR A 333 -8.81 -2.66 25.09
C THR A 333 -8.67 -4.17 25.10
N LEU A 334 -8.31 -4.81 24.01
CA LEU A 334 -8.06 -6.25 24.02
C LEU A 334 -6.69 -6.60 23.48
N LEU A 335 -6.10 -5.70 22.78
CA LEU A 335 -4.88 -5.86 22.05
C LEU A 335 -4.12 -4.53 22.12
N SER A 336 -3.56 -4.19 23.26
CA SER A 336 -2.45 -3.22 23.36
C SER A 336 -1.26 -3.68 22.49
N ALA A 337 -1.56 -4.35 21.39
CA ALA A 337 -0.66 -5.13 20.60
C ALA A 337 -0.14 -4.36 19.37
N TYR A 338 -0.67 -3.18 19.05
CA TYR A 338 -0.20 -2.37 17.92
C TYR A 338 -0.70 -0.92 17.97
N HIS A 339 -0.03 -0.05 17.21
CA HIS A 339 -0.44 1.31 16.94
C HIS A 339 -0.86 1.45 15.49
N ASP A 340 -2.00 2.07 15.25
CA ASP A 340 -2.59 2.25 13.92
C ASP A 340 -2.59 3.72 13.54
N VAL A 341 -1.95 4.04 12.43
CA VAL A 341 -1.95 5.36 11.80
C VAL A 341 -2.89 5.30 10.60
N VAL A 342 -4.06 5.87 10.72
CA VAL A 342 -5.07 5.89 9.65
C VAL A 342 -5.02 7.22 8.92
N PHE A 343 -4.85 7.16 7.62
CA PHE A 343 -5.02 8.32 6.76
C PHE A 343 -6.52 8.51 6.50
N ARG A 344 -7.10 9.58 7.04
CA ARG A 344 -8.55 9.81 7.01
C ARG A 344 -9.07 10.56 5.79
N GLU A 345 -8.23 10.84 4.83
CA GLU A 345 -8.71 11.41 3.59
C GLU A 345 -9.54 10.36 2.85
N CYS A 346 -10.86 10.56 2.75
CA CYS A 346 -11.75 9.62 2.05
C CYS A 346 -11.77 9.83 0.54
N GLY A 347 -11.21 10.95 0.07
CA GLY A 347 -11.11 11.27 -1.36
C GLY A 347 -9.98 10.53 -2.06
N ALA A 348 -9.95 10.62 -3.37
CA ALA A 348 -8.82 10.14 -4.14
C ALA A 348 -7.61 11.04 -3.89
N CYS A 349 -6.51 10.46 -3.45
CA CYS A 349 -5.31 11.20 -3.09
C CYS A 349 -4.05 10.33 -3.14
N ILE A 350 -2.91 11.00 -3.04
CA ILE A 350 -1.60 10.38 -2.88
C ILE A 350 -1.07 10.78 -1.51
N HIS A 351 -0.71 9.80 -0.70
CA HIS A 351 0.00 9.99 0.56
C HIS A 351 1.49 9.83 0.30
N SER A 352 2.28 10.83 0.68
CA SER A 352 3.74 10.78 0.59
C SER A 352 4.36 11.10 1.94
N PHE A 353 5.27 10.26 2.42
CA PHE A 353 5.88 10.41 3.74
C PHE A 353 7.25 9.75 3.81
N LEU A 354 8.00 10.07 4.85
CA LEU A 354 9.19 9.35 5.28
C LEU A 354 8.86 8.44 6.44
N GLN A 355 9.19 7.16 6.30
CA GLN A 355 9.31 6.28 7.45
C GLN A 355 10.71 6.45 8.03
N VAL A 356 10.76 6.79 9.31
CA VAL A 356 12.02 7.02 10.03
C VAL A 356 12.45 5.74 10.73
N ASN A 357 13.73 5.45 10.65
CA ASN A 357 14.36 4.31 11.31
C ASN A 357 13.64 2.97 11.11
N PRO A 358 13.42 2.54 9.86
CA PRO A 358 12.69 1.31 9.58
C PRO A 358 13.34 0.07 10.21
N ASN A 359 14.56 0.21 10.67
CA ASN A 359 15.36 -0.88 11.25
C ASN A 359 15.71 -0.67 12.73
N SER A 360 15.38 0.46 13.34
CA SER A 360 15.63 0.68 14.75
C SER A 360 14.54 1.50 15.41
N VAL A 361 14.10 1.06 16.56
CA VAL A 361 13.37 1.92 17.48
C VAL A 361 14.42 2.80 18.16
N ILE A 362 14.72 3.98 17.60
CA ILE A 362 15.55 4.95 18.29
C ILE A 362 14.65 5.62 19.32
N ALA A 363 14.92 5.33 20.58
CA ALA A 363 14.33 6.11 21.66
C ALA A 363 14.86 7.54 21.56
N GLY A 364 13.98 8.49 21.23
CA GLY A 364 14.27 9.91 21.33
C GLY A 364 14.56 10.30 22.81
N PRO A 365 14.95 11.57 23.08
CA PRO A 365 15.34 12.03 24.43
C PRO A 365 14.30 11.77 25.52
N ALA A 366 13.05 11.50 25.16
CA ALA A 366 11.95 11.16 26.07
C ALA A 366 11.52 9.69 26.01
N GLY A 367 12.31 8.81 25.39
CA GLY A 367 11.92 7.40 25.17
C GLY A 367 10.82 7.23 24.10
N ARG A 368 10.56 8.24 23.29
CA ARG A 368 9.54 8.23 22.22
C ARG A 368 10.20 8.08 20.87
N THR A 369 9.59 7.30 20.01
CA THR A 369 10.08 7.04 18.64
C THR A 369 9.16 7.72 17.64
N VAL A 370 9.74 8.56 16.80
CA VAL A 370 9.06 9.09 15.62
C VAL A 370 9.13 8.02 14.53
N ALA A 371 7.98 7.58 14.03
CA ALA A 371 7.93 6.57 12.96
C ALA A 371 7.71 7.19 11.57
N LEU A 372 7.14 8.39 11.51
CA LEU A 372 6.82 9.08 10.27
C LEU A 372 7.24 10.54 10.33
N GLU A 373 7.83 11.03 9.26
CA GLU A 373 8.15 12.43 9.05
C GLU A 373 7.65 12.92 7.68
N ASN A 374 7.53 14.24 7.54
CA ASN A 374 7.28 14.91 6.26
C ASN A 374 6.15 14.28 5.44
N ALA A 375 5.02 14.06 6.09
CA ALA A 375 3.86 13.48 5.43
C ALA A 375 3.04 14.56 4.70
N PHE A 376 2.74 14.30 3.43
CA PHE A 376 1.98 15.18 2.55
C PHE A 376 0.85 14.41 1.88
N VAL A 377 -0.24 15.12 1.59
CA VAL A 377 -1.37 14.60 0.83
C VAL A 377 -1.53 15.44 -0.43
N PHE A 378 -1.53 14.79 -1.58
CA PHE A 378 -1.81 15.39 -2.88
C PHE A 378 -3.18 14.90 -3.36
N PRO A 379 -4.17 15.79 -3.54
CA PRO A 379 -5.44 15.40 -4.13
C PRO A 379 -5.25 14.88 -5.55
N LEU A 380 -5.98 13.82 -5.90
CA LEU A 380 -6.07 13.27 -7.25
C LEU A 380 -7.39 13.69 -7.88
N ASP A 381 -7.34 14.44 -8.95
CA ASP A 381 -8.53 14.81 -9.72
C ASP A 381 -8.73 13.93 -10.96
N GLY A 382 -7.69 13.22 -11.37
CA GLY A 382 -7.67 12.37 -12.55
C GLY A 382 -7.79 13.17 -13.85
N THR A 383 -7.55 14.45 -13.81
CA THR A 383 -7.40 15.27 -15.00
C THR A 383 -5.94 15.34 -15.39
N ASN A 384 -5.68 15.36 -16.71
CA ASN A 384 -4.30 15.52 -17.22
C ASN A 384 -3.75 16.94 -17.06
N ASP A 385 -4.28 17.75 -16.17
CA ASP A 385 -3.77 19.07 -15.94
C ASP A 385 -2.41 18.97 -15.24
N ARG A 386 -1.36 18.94 -16.06
CA ARG A 386 0.06 18.73 -15.72
C ARG A 386 0.65 19.94 -14.97
N ARG A 387 -0.02 20.44 -13.99
CA ARG A 387 0.64 21.30 -13.02
C ARG A 387 1.41 20.41 -12.07
N ALA A 388 2.72 20.27 -12.34
CA ALA A 388 3.64 19.80 -11.33
C ALA A 388 3.29 20.48 -10.01
N PRO A 389 3.20 19.75 -8.88
CA PRO A 389 3.00 20.39 -7.59
C PRO A 389 4.10 21.44 -7.47
N GLU A 390 3.73 22.71 -7.54
CA GLU A 390 4.65 23.80 -7.24
C GLU A 390 5.25 23.44 -5.88
N GLN A 391 6.56 23.36 -5.83
CA GLN A 391 7.29 23.20 -4.58
C GLN A 391 6.86 24.34 -3.66
N ARG A 392 5.82 24.10 -2.87
CA ARG A 392 5.49 25.01 -1.78
C ARG A 392 6.62 24.89 -0.79
N GLN A 393 7.58 25.81 -0.92
CA GLN A 393 8.58 26.00 0.11
C GLN A 393 7.87 26.17 1.46
N PRO A 394 8.24 25.41 2.49
CA PRO A 394 7.76 25.67 3.84
C PRO A 394 8.27 27.05 4.23
N GLY A 395 7.40 28.04 4.35
CA GLY A 395 7.81 29.35 4.84
C GLY A 395 7.12 30.59 4.28
N ALA A 396 6.30 30.51 3.25
CA ALA A 396 5.55 31.70 2.81
C ALA A 396 4.31 31.91 3.68
N THR A 397 4.50 32.46 4.87
CA THR A 397 3.43 33.12 5.64
C THR A 397 2.91 34.29 4.83
N ARG A 398 1.74 34.14 4.24
CA ARG A 398 1.02 35.28 3.70
C ARG A 398 0.66 36.22 4.86
N HIS A 399 1.37 37.32 4.99
CA HIS A 399 0.93 38.48 5.77
C HIS A 399 -0.45 38.88 5.25
N ARG A 400 -1.51 38.57 6.01
CA ARG A 400 -2.81 39.21 5.81
C ARG A 400 -2.65 40.68 6.20
N GLY A 401 -2.73 41.53 5.22
CA GLY A 401 -2.89 42.98 5.46
C GLY A 401 -4.15 43.25 6.28
N PRO A 402 -4.22 44.41 6.97
CA PRO A 402 -5.31 44.71 7.89
C PRO A 402 -6.62 44.83 7.14
N GLY A 403 -7.56 43.92 7.46
CA GLY A 403 -8.90 43.89 6.91
C GLY A 403 -9.72 45.08 7.35
N ARG A 404 -10.27 45.77 6.39
CA ARG A 404 -11.31 46.81 6.60
C ARG A 404 -12.49 46.23 7.35
N GLY A 405 -12.89 46.95 8.43
CA GLY A 405 -14.00 46.57 9.30
C GLY A 405 -15.31 46.36 8.55
N ARG A 406 -15.96 45.28 8.84
CA ARG A 406 -17.39 45.04 8.53
C ARG A 406 -18.19 45.35 9.77
N THR A 407 -19.06 46.35 9.63
CA THR A 407 -20.08 46.79 10.59
C THR A 407 -21.02 45.62 10.94
N HIS A 408 -21.19 45.36 12.23
CA HIS A 408 -22.21 44.48 12.78
C HIS A 408 -23.61 45.04 12.49
N ARG A 409 -24.41 44.27 11.75
CA ARG A 409 -25.87 44.39 11.80
C ARG A 409 -26.39 43.36 12.83
N THR A 410 -26.95 43.86 13.90
CA THR A 410 -27.72 43.13 14.91
C THR A 410 -28.98 42.58 14.28
N ALA A 411 -29.16 41.27 14.30
CA ALA A 411 -30.43 40.61 13.98
C ALA A 411 -31.23 40.45 15.25
N GLN A 412 -32.48 40.92 15.22
CA GLN A 412 -33.49 40.75 16.26
C GLN A 412 -33.97 39.28 16.34
N PRO A 413 -34.32 38.77 17.52
CA PRO A 413 -34.81 37.42 17.67
C PRO A 413 -36.29 37.30 17.22
N ALA A 414 -36.58 36.26 16.46
CA ALA A 414 -37.94 35.89 16.06
C ALA A 414 -38.71 35.26 17.23
N VAL A 415 -39.88 35.80 17.49
CA VAL A 415 -40.87 35.31 18.47
C VAL A 415 -41.56 34.07 17.90
N LEU A 416 -41.42 32.93 18.56
CA LEU A 416 -42.21 31.72 18.31
C LEU A 416 -43.62 31.88 18.93
N ARG A 417 -44.67 31.76 18.10
CA ARG A 417 -46.04 31.56 18.55
C ARG A 417 -46.37 30.08 18.67
N PRO A 418 -47.11 29.66 19.70
CA PRO A 418 -47.56 28.27 19.81
C PRO A 418 -48.68 28.00 18.79
N ARG A 419 -48.72 26.78 18.28
CA ARG A 419 -49.85 26.21 17.55
C ARG A 419 -50.57 25.26 18.47
N ASP A 420 -51.89 25.45 18.46
CA ASP A 420 -52.90 24.57 19.02
C ASP A 420 -52.90 23.17 18.38
#